data_e79e549016928cc6d5077b343c988554
#
_entry.id   e79e549016928cc6d5077b343c988554
#
_cell.length_a   1.000
_cell.length_b   1.000
_cell.length_c   1.000
_cell.angle_alpha   90.00
_cell.angle_beta   90.00
_cell.angle_gamma   90.00
#
_symmetry.space_group_name_H-M   'P 1'
#
loop_
_entity.id
_entity.type
_entity.pdbx_description
1 polymer ?
#
loop_
_entity_poly.entity_id
_entity_poly.type
_entity_poly.pdbx_seq_one_letter_code
_entity_poly.pdbx_strand_id
1 'polypeptide(L)'
;MEELHRYKATFVALGILIILGIVIFGSIAFYERNGKMGVTINTLPGDSVVTLNKVALPSHKTHLAPGTYTATIARDGFATENRTIVITQEGQNVFSIALVPITEEARKWAEKHKDEYTQFANSVRSVSQNRYDALKQNNPITAKLPYKNLLFSITYRPDEADLSGTRIVLEITAPETYRQAALFQIRKWGFD
;
A
#
# COMPACT_ATOMS: atom_id res chain seq x y z
N MET A 1 53.88 7.52 33.99
CA MET A 1 52.47 7.82 34.35
C MET A 1 51.76 8.68 33.28
N GLU A 2 52.44 9.53 32.55
CA GLU A 2 51.87 10.38 31.47
C GLU A 2 51.31 9.59 30.28
N GLU A 3 51.98 8.52 29.86
CA GLU A 3 51.50 7.72 28.73
C GLU A 3 50.14 7.09 29.01
N LEU A 4 49.88 6.63 30.22
CA LEU A 4 48.61 5.99 30.59
C LEU A 4 47.43 6.98 30.56
N HIS A 5 47.68 8.28 30.83
CA HIS A 5 46.68 9.33 30.74
C HIS A 5 46.37 9.70 29.29
N ARG A 6 47.34 9.67 28.39
CA ARG A 6 47.12 9.93 26.95
C ARG A 6 46.24 8.85 26.32
N TYR A 7 46.47 7.57 26.62
CA TYR A 7 45.64 6.47 26.12
C TYR A 7 44.19 6.58 26.63
N LYS A 8 43.97 6.90 27.91
CA LYS A 8 42.63 7.11 28.46
C LYS A 8 41.89 8.24 27.75
N ALA A 9 42.54 9.37 27.53
CA ALA A 9 41.95 10.50 26.80
C ALA A 9 41.57 10.14 25.36
N THR A 10 42.45 9.36 24.68
CA THR A 10 42.17 8.91 23.30
C THR A 10 40.98 7.95 23.23
N PHE A 11 40.87 7.01 24.17
CA PHE A 11 39.73 6.09 24.24
C PHE A 11 38.41 6.82 24.57
N VAL A 12 38.44 7.81 25.45
CA VAL A 12 37.27 8.65 25.77
C VAL A 12 36.84 9.47 24.54
N ALA A 13 37.79 10.09 23.84
CA ALA A 13 37.50 10.86 22.63
C ALA A 13 36.92 9.96 21.53
N LEU A 14 37.43 8.75 21.33
CA LEU A 14 36.92 7.77 20.38
C LEU A 14 35.51 7.33 20.75
N GLY A 15 35.26 7.09 22.04
CA GLY A 15 33.93 6.74 22.55
C GLY A 15 32.90 7.84 22.28
N ILE A 16 33.26 9.10 22.51
CA ILE A 16 32.40 10.28 22.24
C ILE A 16 32.11 10.39 20.75
N LEU A 17 33.10 10.18 19.86
CA LEU A 17 32.91 10.22 18.40
C LEU A 17 31.95 9.12 17.92
N ILE A 18 32.03 7.92 18.46
CA ILE A 18 31.15 6.80 18.15
C ILE A 18 29.70 7.13 18.58
N ILE A 19 29.52 7.64 19.80
CA ILE A 19 28.19 8.03 20.32
C ILE A 19 27.61 9.16 19.46
N LEU A 20 28.41 10.17 19.10
CA LEU A 20 27.98 11.27 18.24
C LEU A 20 27.55 10.74 16.86
N GLY A 21 28.30 9.83 16.29
CA GLY A 21 27.98 9.14 15.04
C GLY A 21 26.62 8.40 15.11
N ILE A 22 26.39 7.65 16.20
CA ILE A 22 25.14 6.92 16.42
C ILE A 22 23.96 7.88 16.55
N VAL A 23 24.13 8.98 17.31
CA VAL A 23 23.08 9.99 17.51
C VAL A 23 22.74 10.70 16.20
N ILE A 24 23.73 11.11 15.41
CA ILE A 24 23.51 11.77 14.12
C ILE A 24 22.83 10.80 13.14
N PHE A 25 23.35 9.60 13.00
CA PHE A 25 22.78 8.60 12.08
C PHE A 25 21.37 8.17 12.50
N GLY A 26 21.15 7.98 13.82
CA GLY A 26 19.84 7.68 14.39
C GLY A 26 18.83 8.81 14.17
N SER A 27 19.26 10.07 14.31
CA SER A 27 18.41 11.25 14.08
C SER A 27 18.02 11.39 12.63
N ILE A 28 18.91 11.18 11.67
CA ILE A 28 18.63 11.21 10.24
C ILE A 28 17.64 10.10 9.87
N ALA A 29 17.88 8.86 10.34
CA ALA A 29 16.99 7.74 10.06
C ALA A 29 15.59 7.92 10.68
N PHE A 30 15.51 8.55 11.85
CA PHE A 30 14.25 8.89 12.51
C PHE A 30 13.50 9.99 11.73
N TYR A 31 14.20 11.02 11.29
CA TYR A 31 13.59 12.13 10.54
C TYR A 31 13.09 11.70 9.16
N GLU A 32 13.82 10.79 8.48
CA GLU A 32 13.39 10.24 7.20
C GLU A 32 12.13 9.37 7.30
N ARG A 33 11.88 8.76 8.45
CA ARG A 33 10.71 7.89 8.68
C ARG A 33 9.52 8.59 9.30
N ASN A 34 9.73 9.77 9.90
CA ASN A 34 8.68 10.48 10.63
C ASN A 34 7.52 10.87 9.70
N GLY A 35 6.32 10.39 10.00
CA GLY A 35 5.12 10.62 9.20
C GLY A 35 5.05 9.85 7.87
N LYS A 36 6.02 8.94 7.60
CA LYS A 36 6.01 8.08 6.42
C LYS A 36 5.60 6.65 6.77
N MET A 37 4.83 6.04 5.87
CA MET A 37 4.35 4.67 5.99
C MET A 37 5.26 3.72 5.23
N GLY A 38 5.50 2.54 5.78
CA GLY A 38 6.18 1.47 5.05
C GLY A 38 5.34 1.01 3.87
N VAL A 39 5.94 1.00 2.69
CA VAL A 39 5.29 0.61 1.44
C VAL A 39 6.06 -0.53 0.82
N THR A 40 5.35 -1.56 0.39
CA THR A 40 5.92 -2.69 -0.36
C THR A 40 5.23 -2.79 -1.72
N ILE A 41 6.01 -2.78 -2.79
CA ILE A 41 5.51 -2.97 -4.15
C ILE A 41 6.08 -4.28 -4.68
N ASN A 42 5.29 -5.33 -4.64
CA ASN A 42 5.65 -6.62 -5.21
C ASN A 42 5.41 -6.60 -6.71
N THR A 43 6.40 -6.97 -7.50
CA THR A 43 6.27 -7.07 -8.95
C THR A 43 6.56 -8.50 -9.41
N LEU A 44 5.91 -8.89 -10.49
CA LEU A 44 6.27 -10.11 -11.20
C LEU A 44 6.37 -9.78 -12.69
N PRO A 45 7.56 -9.87 -13.27
CA PRO A 45 8.84 -10.34 -12.71
C PRO A 45 9.42 -9.44 -11.60
N GLY A 46 10.17 -10.05 -10.67
CA GLY A 46 10.69 -9.36 -9.49
C GLY A 46 11.81 -8.34 -9.76
N ASP A 47 12.42 -8.39 -10.92
CA ASP A 47 13.46 -7.47 -11.39
C ASP A 47 12.89 -6.28 -12.21
N SER A 48 11.58 -6.08 -12.19
CA SER A 48 10.92 -4.95 -12.85
C SER A 48 11.33 -3.62 -12.21
N VAL A 49 11.52 -2.60 -13.03
CA VAL A 49 11.79 -1.23 -12.56
C VAL A 49 10.48 -0.58 -12.14
N VAL A 50 10.46 -0.02 -10.95
CA VAL A 50 9.31 0.72 -10.40
C VAL A 50 9.65 2.20 -10.31
N THR A 51 8.80 3.06 -10.86
CA THR A 51 8.89 4.51 -10.67
C THR A 51 7.61 5.01 -9.99
N LEU A 52 7.75 5.95 -9.06
CA LEU A 52 6.61 6.67 -8.45
C LEU A 52 6.69 8.14 -8.82
N ASN A 53 5.62 8.67 -9.40
CA ASN A 53 5.57 10.05 -9.88
C ASN A 53 6.81 10.39 -10.73
N LYS A 54 7.24 9.47 -11.60
CA LYS A 54 8.42 9.55 -12.49
C LYS A 54 9.80 9.47 -11.78
N VAL A 55 9.83 9.21 -10.48
CA VAL A 55 11.07 9.00 -9.73
C VAL A 55 11.28 7.50 -9.53
N ALA A 56 12.42 6.97 -9.97
CA ALA A 56 12.75 5.56 -9.81
C ALA A 56 12.93 5.21 -8.33
N LEU A 57 12.33 4.11 -7.91
CA LEU A 57 12.53 3.60 -6.57
C LEU A 57 13.83 2.77 -6.52
N PRO A 58 14.69 3.02 -5.53
CA PRO A 58 15.92 2.24 -5.36
C PRO A 58 15.63 0.83 -4.83
N SER A 59 14.43 0.60 -4.29
CA SER A 59 13.99 -0.67 -3.74
C SER A 59 12.46 -0.79 -3.80
N HIS A 60 11.96 -2.00 -3.95
CA HIS A 60 10.54 -2.31 -3.87
C HIS A 60 9.95 -2.17 -2.45
N LYS A 61 10.78 -1.93 -1.43
CA LYS A 61 10.38 -1.57 -0.07
C LYS A 61 10.90 -0.17 0.25
N THR A 62 10.01 0.73 0.61
CA THR A 62 10.34 2.14 0.87
C THR A 62 9.41 2.74 1.91
N HIS A 63 9.67 4.00 2.31
CA HIS A 63 8.81 4.77 3.20
C HIS A 63 8.32 6.01 2.48
N LEU A 64 7.00 6.17 2.40
CA LEU A 64 6.35 7.28 1.70
C LEU A 64 5.31 7.94 2.60
N ALA A 65 5.11 9.23 2.40
CA ALA A 65 4.02 9.94 3.07
C ALA A 65 2.65 9.40 2.60
N PRO A 66 1.62 9.42 3.44
CA PRO A 66 0.26 9.15 3.00
C PRO A 66 -0.13 10.05 1.83
N GLY A 67 -0.80 9.49 0.84
CA GLY A 67 -1.15 10.23 -0.38
C GLY A 67 -1.35 9.32 -1.59
N THR A 68 -1.63 9.95 -2.71
CA THR A 68 -1.87 9.28 -3.99
C THR A 68 -0.65 9.42 -4.89
N TYR A 69 -0.20 8.31 -5.45
CA TYR A 69 0.99 8.22 -6.30
C TYR A 69 0.64 7.49 -7.61
N THR A 70 1.27 7.92 -8.70
CA THR A 70 1.25 7.16 -9.95
C THR A 70 2.48 6.25 -10.01
N ALA A 71 2.24 4.95 -9.94
CA ALA A 71 3.27 3.93 -10.09
C ALA A 71 3.35 3.51 -11.56
N THR A 72 4.55 3.52 -12.13
CA THR A 72 4.84 2.93 -13.44
C THR A 72 5.79 1.77 -13.23
N ILE A 73 5.42 0.60 -13.72
CA ILE A 73 6.20 -0.63 -13.61
C ILE A 73 6.56 -1.08 -15.03
N ALA A 74 7.83 -1.27 -15.27
CA ALA A 74 8.34 -1.64 -16.58
C ALA A 74 9.43 -2.71 -16.50
N ARG A 75 9.45 -3.57 -17.50
CA ARG A 75 10.53 -4.53 -17.77
C ARG A 75 10.59 -4.82 -19.26
N ASP A 76 11.79 -5.02 -19.78
CA ASP A 76 12.00 -5.38 -21.19
C ASP A 76 11.22 -6.66 -21.54
N GLY A 77 10.53 -6.63 -22.69
CA GLY A 77 9.72 -7.72 -23.17
C GLY A 77 8.33 -7.83 -22.53
N PHE A 78 7.98 -6.97 -21.58
CA PHE A 78 6.68 -6.93 -20.91
C PHE A 78 5.95 -5.61 -21.16
N ALA A 79 4.63 -5.66 -21.11
CA ALA A 79 3.81 -4.45 -21.17
C ALA A 79 4.08 -3.57 -19.95
N THR A 80 4.35 -2.29 -20.16
CA THR A 80 4.45 -1.32 -19.08
C THR A 80 3.09 -1.11 -18.42
N GLU A 81 3.04 -1.21 -17.10
CA GLU A 81 1.81 -1.02 -16.32
C GLU A 81 1.87 0.31 -15.57
N ASN A 82 0.78 1.09 -15.66
CA ASN A 82 0.60 2.33 -14.90
C ASN A 82 -0.57 2.15 -13.93
N ARG A 83 -0.32 2.40 -12.66
CA ARG A 83 -1.31 2.26 -11.59
C ARG A 83 -1.31 3.45 -10.65
N THR A 84 -2.49 3.90 -10.28
CA THR A 84 -2.65 4.79 -9.13
C THR A 84 -2.63 3.95 -7.86
N ILE A 85 -1.75 4.29 -6.93
CA ILE A 85 -1.67 3.68 -5.59
C ILE A 85 -1.95 4.73 -4.55
N VAL A 86 -2.73 4.35 -3.53
CA VAL A 86 -3.06 5.21 -2.40
C VAL A 86 -2.38 4.65 -1.16
N ILE A 87 -1.54 5.47 -0.53
CA ILE A 87 -0.83 5.13 0.70
C ILE A 87 -1.63 5.68 1.86
N THR A 88 -2.05 4.78 2.75
CA THR A 88 -2.89 5.09 3.89
C THR A 88 -2.09 5.08 5.19
N GLN A 89 -2.57 5.82 6.21
CA GLN A 89 -1.96 5.83 7.54
C GLN A 89 -2.18 4.53 8.29
N GLU A 90 -3.32 3.90 8.05
CA GLU A 90 -3.70 2.63 8.68
C GLU A 90 -3.76 1.52 7.62
N GLY A 91 -3.37 0.32 8.02
CA GLY A 91 -3.39 -0.84 7.16
C GLY A 91 -2.08 -1.15 6.45
N GLN A 92 -2.12 -2.18 5.61
CA GLN A 92 -0.95 -2.66 4.87
C GLN A 92 -0.85 -1.95 3.52
N ASN A 93 0.17 -1.11 3.35
CA ASN A 93 0.49 -0.48 2.07
C ASN A 93 1.32 -1.46 1.20
N VAL A 94 0.69 -2.58 0.83
CA VAL A 94 1.27 -3.62 -0.03
C VAL A 94 0.54 -3.61 -1.36
N PHE A 95 1.28 -3.40 -2.42
CA PHE A 95 0.79 -3.39 -3.80
C PHE A 95 1.47 -4.51 -4.57
N SER A 96 0.71 -5.26 -5.33
CA SER A 96 1.21 -6.40 -6.07
C SER A 96 0.78 -6.29 -7.53
N ILE A 97 1.76 -6.28 -8.44
CA ILE A 97 1.55 -6.00 -9.87
C ILE A 97 2.32 -7.02 -10.70
N ALA A 98 1.60 -7.84 -11.48
CA ALA A 98 2.19 -8.75 -12.44
C ALA A 98 2.15 -8.13 -13.84
N LEU A 99 3.29 -8.12 -14.53
CA LEU A 99 3.39 -7.64 -15.90
C LEU A 99 2.98 -8.71 -16.90
N VAL A 100 2.40 -8.28 -18.01
CA VAL A 100 1.99 -9.16 -19.11
C VAL A 100 3.13 -9.26 -20.13
N PRO A 101 3.60 -10.48 -20.48
CA PRO A 101 4.64 -10.66 -21.48
C PRO A 101 4.13 -10.31 -22.88
N ILE A 102 4.89 -9.51 -23.63
CA ILE A 102 4.53 -9.09 -25.00
C ILE A 102 5.47 -9.65 -26.06
N THR A 103 6.72 -10.04 -25.69
CA THR A 103 7.65 -10.68 -26.61
C THR A 103 7.64 -12.20 -26.45
N GLU A 104 8.17 -12.92 -27.42
CA GLU A 104 8.27 -14.38 -27.38
C GLU A 104 9.20 -14.87 -26.26
N GLU A 105 10.31 -14.16 -26.04
CA GLU A 105 11.26 -14.45 -24.95
C GLU A 105 10.60 -14.26 -23.58
N ALA A 106 9.82 -13.19 -23.40
CA ALA A 106 9.10 -12.94 -22.19
C ALA A 106 7.97 -13.96 -21.92
N ARG A 107 7.31 -14.45 -23.00
CA ARG A 107 6.31 -15.53 -22.87
C ARG A 107 6.96 -16.82 -22.44
N LYS A 108 8.09 -17.22 -23.02
CA LYS A 108 8.87 -18.40 -22.60
C LYS A 108 9.36 -18.26 -21.16
N TRP A 109 9.76 -17.05 -20.76
CA TRP A 109 10.11 -16.78 -19.38
C TRP A 109 8.92 -16.98 -18.46
N ALA A 110 7.76 -16.39 -18.77
CA ALA A 110 6.54 -16.49 -17.96
C ALA A 110 6.06 -17.96 -17.86
N GLU A 111 6.17 -18.75 -18.91
CA GLU A 111 5.81 -20.16 -18.90
C GLU A 111 6.70 -20.99 -17.97
N LYS A 112 8.00 -20.71 -17.93
CA LYS A 112 8.92 -21.33 -16.98
C LYS A 112 8.64 -20.94 -15.52
N HIS A 113 8.04 -19.76 -15.29
CA HIS A 113 7.76 -19.20 -13.97
C HIS A 113 6.25 -19.21 -13.62
N LYS A 114 5.46 -20.07 -14.27
CA LYS A 114 3.99 -20.12 -14.06
C LYS A 114 3.58 -20.38 -12.61
N ASP A 115 4.40 -21.15 -11.87
CA ASP A 115 4.14 -21.40 -10.45
C ASP A 115 4.33 -20.15 -9.62
N GLU A 116 5.30 -19.29 -9.97
CA GLU A 116 5.47 -17.97 -9.35
C GLU A 116 4.27 -17.04 -9.63
N TYR A 117 3.73 -17.06 -10.87
CA TYR A 117 2.48 -16.34 -11.19
C TYR A 117 1.30 -16.82 -10.36
N THR A 118 1.18 -18.14 -10.16
CA THR A 118 0.12 -18.73 -9.34
C THR A 118 0.26 -18.31 -7.86
N GLN A 119 1.48 -18.40 -7.32
CA GLN A 119 1.76 -17.97 -5.95
C GLN A 119 1.54 -16.47 -5.77
N PHE A 120 1.96 -15.65 -6.75
CA PHE A 120 1.75 -14.22 -6.77
C PHE A 120 0.24 -13.88 -6.76
N ALA A 121 -0.57 -14.52 -7.61
CA ALA A 121 -2.01 -14.32 -7.63
C ALA A 121 -2.67 -14.68 -6.29
N ASN A 122 -2.21 -15.76 -5.63
CA ASN A 122 -2.70 -16.15 -4.31
C ASN A 122 -2.31 -15.11 -3.23
N SER A 123 -1.09 -14.55 -3.30
CA SER A 123 -0.66 -13.50 -2.37
C SER A 123 -1.47 -12.21 -2.54
N VAL A 124 -1.78 -11.82 -3.79
CA VAL A 124 -2.66 -10.67 -4.08
C VAL A 124 -4.04 -10.86 -3.48
N ARG A 125 -4.59 -12.07 -3.62
CA ARG A 125 -5.92 -12.40 -3.07
C ARG A 125 -5.93 -12.28 -1.54
N SER A 126 -4.91 -12.78 -0.85
CA SER A 126 -4.84 -12.72 0.62
C SER A 126 -4.73 -11.27 1.14
N VAL A 127 -3.90 -10.43 0.51
CA VAL A 127 -3.78 -9.01 0.88
C VAL A 127 -5.09 -8.27 0.65
N SER A 128 -5.75 -8.53 -0.49
CA SER A 128 -7.06 -7.92 -0.79
C SER A 128 -8.12 -8.35 0.21
N GLN A 129 -8.13 -9.62 0.60
CA GLN A 129 -9.06 -10.16 1.60
C GLN A 129 -8.86 -9.50 2.97
N ASN A 130 -7.62 -9.39 3.44
CA ASN A 130 -7.31 -8.76 4.73
C ASN A 130 -7.76 -7.30 4.76
N ARG A 131 -7.55 -6.55 3.67
CA ARG A 131 -8.01 -5.15 3.55
C ARG A 131 -9.55 -5.08 3.57
N TYR A 132 -10.21 -5.98 2.88
CA TYR A 132 -11.66 -6.04 2.85
C TYR A 132 -12.25 -6.37 4.23
N ASP A 133 -11.63 -7.29 4.96
CA ASP A 133 -12.05 -7.67 6.32
C ASP A 133 -11.86 -6.51 7.31
N ALA A 134 -10.76 -5.75 7.20
CA ALA A 134 -10.54 -4.54 8.00
C ALA A 134 -11.62 -3.47 7.72
N LEU A 135 -11.95 -3.22 6.45
CA LEU A 135 -13.04 -2.31 6.08
C LEU A 135 -14.38 -2.74 6.67
N LYS A 136 -14.68 -4.03 6.67
CA LYS A 136 -15.92 -4.56 7.27
C LYS A 136 -15.96 -4.34 8.79
N GLN A 137 -14.85 -4.58 9.47
CA GLN A 137 -14.77 -4.38 10.92
C GLN A 137 -15.00 -2.91 11.30
N ASN A 138 -14.44 -1.98 10.53
CA ASN A 138 -14.58 -0.55 10.79
C ASN A 138 -15.93 0.04 10.35
N ASN A 139 -16.67 -0.67 9.51
CA ASN A 139 -17.94 -0.19 8.96
C ASN A 139 -19.06 -1.24 9.15
N PRO A 140 -19.74 -1.27 10.32
CA PRO A 140 -20.75 -2.30 10.63
C PRO A 140 -21.90 -2.37 9.64
N ILE A 141 -22.22 -1.28 8.92
CA ILE A 141 -23.25 -1.26 7.87
C ILE A 141 -22.95 -2.26 6.75
N THR A 142 -21.69 -2.61 6.51
CA THR A 142 -21.29 -3.58 5.49
C THR A 142 -21.89 -4.97 5.70
N ALA A 143 -22.28 -5.31 6.94
CA ALA A 143 -23.01 -6.55 7.25
C ALA A 143 -24.42 -6.59 6.65
N LYS A 144 -24.98 -5.43 6.23
CA LYS A 144 -26.28 -5.30 5.57
C LYS A 144 -26.17 -5.17 4.06
N LEU A 145 -24.94 -5.10 3.55
CA LEU A 145 -24.63 -4.81 2.12
C LEU A 145 -23.98 -6.03 1.43
N PRO A 146 -24.16 -6.21 0.13
CA PRO A 146 -25.02 -5.42 -0.74
C PRO A 146 -26.51 -5.67 -0.48
N TYR A 147 -27.31 -4.62 -0.54
CA TYR A 147 -28.77 -4.71 -0.46
C TYR A 147 -29.40 -4.39 -1.80
N LYS A 148 -30.37 -5.20 -2.23
CA LYS A 148 -31.10 -4.98 -3.47
C LYS A 148 -32.56 -5.40 -3.30
N ASN A 149 -33.45 -4.54 -3.79
CA ASN A 149 -34.86 -4.85 -3.96
C ASN A 149 -35.31 -4.41 -5.36
N LEU A 150 -36.62 -4.42 -5.63
CA LEU A 150 -37.18 -4.03 -6.94
C LEU A 150 -37.03 -2.51 -7.26
N LEU A 151 -36.80 -1.67 -6.24
CA LEU A 151 -36.87 -0.21 -6.35
C LEU A 151 -35.48 0.44 -6.34
N PHE A 152 -34.54 -0.15 -5.61
CA PHE A 152 -33.18 0.40 -5.46
C PHE A 152 -32.17 -0.67 -5.03
N SER A 153 -30.91 -0.35 -5.18
CA SER A 153 -29.80 -1.10 -4.59
C SER A 153 -28.87 -0.18 -3.80
N ILE A 154 -28.27 -0.72 -2.75
CA ILE A 154 -27.26 -0.06 -1.93
C ILE A 154 -26.03 -0.96 -1.92
N THR A 155 -24.92 -0.43 -2.38
CA THR A 155 -23.60 -1.08 -2.37
C THR A 155 -22.60 -0.18 -1.66
N TYR A 156 -21.36 -0.60 -1.58
CA TYR A 156 -20.29 0.24 -1.05
C TYR A 156 -18.98 0.00 -1.78
N ARG A 157 -18.11 0.99 -1.73
CA ARG A 157 -16.71 0.90 -2.13
C ARG A 157 -15.81 1.58 -1.10
N PRO A 158 -14.51 1.28 -1.06
CA PRO A 158 -13.56 2.06 -0.28
C PRO A 158 -13.59 3.54 -0.69
N ASP A 159 -13.47 4.44 0.28
CA ASP A 159 -13.32 5.87 0.02
C ASP A 159 -11.87 6.14 -0.43
N GLU A 160 -11.69 6.47 -1.71
CA GLU A 160 -10.36 6.75 -2.27
C GLU A 160 -9.72 8.04 -1.73
N ALA A 161 -10.54 8.96 -1.20
CA ALA A 161 -10.08 10.19 -0.57
C ALA A 161 -9.66 9.98 0.89
N ASP A 162 -10.02 8.85 1.49
CA ASP A 162 -9.66 8.54 2.87
C ASP A 162 -8.28 7.90 2.96
N LEU A 163 -7.29 8.70 3.35
CA LEU A 163 -5.91 8.25 3.57
C LEU A 163 -5.73 7.34 4.78
N SER A 164 -6.74 7.21 5.66
CA SER A 164 -6.74 6.19 6.72
C SER A 164 -7.04 4.79 6.19
N GLY A 165 -7.78 4.71 5.06
CA GLY A 165 -8.20 3.46 4.43
C GLY A 165 -9.28 2.71 5.21
N THR A 166 -9.94 3.39 6.15
CA THR A 166 -10.95 2.81 7.05
C THR A 166 -12.38 3.16 6.66
N ARG A 167 -12.58 4.17 5.79
CA ARG A 167 -13.89 4.67 5.39
C ARG A 167 -14.39 4.00 4.12
N ILE A 168 -15.71 3.98 4.00
CA ILE A 168 -16.42 3.53 2.79
C ILE A 168 -17.33 4.64 2.27
N VAL A 169 -17.60 4.60 0.99
CA VAL A 169 -18.66 5.38 0.32
C VAL A 169 -19.81 4.43 0.01
N LEU A 170 -21.02 4.80 0.45
CA LEU A 170 -22.24 4.09 0.07
C LEU A 170 -22.67 4.55 -1.32
N GLU A 171 -22.97 3.60 -2.18
CA GLU A 171 -23.47 3.83 -3.54
C GLU A 171 -24.92 3.40 -3.63
N ILE A 172 -25.81 4.37 -3.87
CA ILE A 172 -27.25 4.13 -4.03
C ILE A 172 -27.58 4.21 -5.51
N THR A 173 -28.04 3.10 -6.08
CA THR A 173 -28.60 3.06 -7.43
C THR A 173 -30.13 2.99 -7.31
N ALA A 174 -30.79 4.08 -7.66
CA ALA A 174 -32.25 4.22 -7.58
C ALA A 174 -32.75 5.26 -8.58
N PRO A 175 -33.94 5.09 -9.18
CA PRO A 175 -34.68 6.20 -9.76
C PRO A 175 -34.90 7.33 -8.75
N GLU A 176 -35.00 8.56 -9.21
CA GLU A 176 -35.07 9.74 -8.32
C GLU A 176 -36.15 9.63 -7.26
N THR A 177 -37.32 9.12 -7.68
CA THR A 177 -38.50 8.91 -6.81
C THR A 177 -38.22 7.95 -5.63
N TYR A 178 -37.26 7.07 -5.74
CA TYR A 178 -36.97 6.05 -4.72
C TYR A 178 -35.70 6.31 -3.92
N ARG A 179 -34.94 7.41 -4.18
CA ARG A 179 -33.75 7.76 -3.42
C ARG A 179 -34.02 7.95 -1.93
N GLN A 180 -35.14 8.60 -1.59
CA GLN A 180 -35.54 8.78 -0.20
C GLN A 180 -35.87 7.44 0.49
N ALA A 181 -36.45 6.50 -0.24
CA ALA A 181 -36.71 5.16 0.29
C ALA A 181 -35.41 4.39 0.62
N ALA A 182 -34.37 4.57 -0.22
CA ALA A 182 -33.05 3.99 0.04
C ALA A 182 -32.40 4.61 1.29
N LEU A 183 -32.46 5.93 1.45
CA LEU A 183 -31.95 6.62 2.65
C LEU A 183 -32.74 6.21 3.90
N PHE A 184 -34.07 6.09 3.81
CA PHE A 184 -34.89 5.59 4.89
C PHE A 184 -34.50 4.16 5.30
N GLN A 185 -34.15 3.30 4.34
CA GLN A 185 -33.69 1.94 4.64
C GLN A 185 -32.38 1.94 5.41
N ILE A 186 -31.43 2.84 5.09
CA ILE A 186 -30.16 3.01 5.82
C ILE A 186 -30.43 3.42 7.27
N ARG A 187 -31.29 4.42 7.48
CA ARG A 187 -31.70 4.87 8.82
C ARG A 187 -32.39 3.78 9.61
N LYS A 188 -33.24 2.97 8.95
CA LYS A 188 -33.90 1.82 9.58
C LYS A 188 -32.91 0.78 10.09
N TRP A 189 -31.73 0.69 9.50
CA TRP A 189 -30.62 -0.16 9.99
C TRP A 189 -29.86 0.47 11.15
N GLY A 190 -30.15 1.72 11.53
CA GLY A 190 -29.51 2.45 12.61
C GLY A 190 -28.29 3.25 12.18
N PHE A 191 -28.17 3.61 10.90
CA PHE A 191 -27.09 4.43 10.34
C PHE A 191 -27.66 5.73 9.76
N ASP A 192 -27.02 6.85 10.05
CA ASP A 192 -27.36 8.20 9.58
C ASP A 192 -26.35 8.70 8.54
#